data_77e80baa887238944de2a91d5f7c9e9b
#
_entry.id   77e80baa887238944de2a91d5f7c9e9b
#
_cell.length_a   1.000
_cell.length_b   1.000
_cell.length_c   1.000
_cell.angle_alpha   90.00
_cell.angle_beta   90.00
_cell.angle_gamma   90.00
#
_symmetry.space_group_name_H-M   'P 1'
#
loop_
_entity.id
_entity.type
_entity.pdbx_description
1 polymer ?
#
loop_
_entity_poly.entity_id
_entity_poly.type
_entity_poly.pdbx_seq_one_letter_code
_entity_poly.pdbx_strand_id
1 'polypeptide(L)'
;NTNIEVNLVEYDNPLSLRFNGENPVRWERTKTKLQRDGAFKEEIVSSSQFKLEIGERLIMFSDGVTQSGLGKSLPLGWRLEGVREFVKKEIAANPDISSRELSRAIVQKANSLDGLCSKDDITCVVVYIRRPRRTLIVTGPPFTKEADMALCEKISGFDGKKIVSGGTTAQIVSRLFNKKLVLDMKCWSKDVPPSSKMEGIDLVTEGMLTLSKVAAILEKKSNLADLPNDPAKKFVEILLDSDQVH
;
A
#
# COMPACT_ATOMS: atom_id res chain seq x y z
N ASN A 1 -10.64 14.86 11.97
CA ASN A 1 -10.83 15.30 10.58
C ASN A 1 -9.49 15.65 10.00
N THR A 2 -8.88 14.74 9.28
CA THR A 2 -7.62 14.97 8.54
C THR A 2 -7.98 15.32 7.09
N ASN A 3 -8.44 16.54 6.86
CA ASN A 3 -8.54 17.08 5.52
C ASN A 3 -7.16 17.64 5.15
N ILE A 4 -6.54 17.08 4.12
CA ILE A 4 -5.25 17.58 3.61
C ILE A 4 -5.55 18.59 2.52
N GLU A 5 -5.16 19.84 2.74
CA GLU A 5 -5.24 20.88 1.72
C GLU A 5 -4.11 20.70 0.69
N VAL A 6 -4.50 20.72 -0.56
CA VAL A 6 -3.58 20.58 -1.70
C VAL A 6 -3.60 21.86 -2.51
N ASN A 7 -2.42 22.43 -2.74
CA ASN A 7 -2.19 23.45 -3.73
C ASN A 7 -1.40 22.80 -4.88
N LEU A 8 -2.05 22.58 -6.01
CA LEU A 8 -1.48 21.91 -7.17
C LEU A 8 -1.20 22.94 -8.25
N VAL A 9 0.04 22.95 -8.75
CA VAL A 9 0.46 23.74 -9.90
C VAL A 9 0.94 22.79 -10.99
N GLU A 10 0.32 22.85 -12.15
CA GLU A 10 0.61 22.00 -13.31
C GLU A 10 1.13 22.86 -14.45
N TYR A 11 2.34 22.56 -14.90
CA TYR A 11 2.99 23.26 -15.99
C TYR A 11 3.73 22.26 -16.88
N ASP A 12 3.44 22.31 -18.18
CA ASP A 12 4.06 21.47 -19.22
C ASP A 12 4.03 19.95 -18.99
N ASN A 13 3.14 19.50 -18.13
CA ASN A 13 2.86 18.07 -17.85
C ASN A 13 1.39 17.75 -18.16
N PRO A 14 1.07 16.47 -18.39
CA PRO A 14 -0.33 16.03 -18.48
C PRO A 14 -1.09 16.38 -17.21
N LEU A 15 -2.40 16.60 -17.35
CA LEU A 15 -3.26 16.90 -16.22
C LEU A 15 -3.29 15.72 -15.24
N SER A 16 -3.14 16.01 -13.97
CA SER A 16 -3.24 15.03 -12.89
C SER A 16 -4.63 14.40 -12.81
N LEU A 17 -4.70 13.19 -12.33
CA LEU A 17 -5.92 12.45 -12.09
C LEU A 17 -6.22 12.38 -10.58
N ARG A 18 -7.50 12.51 -10.20
CA ARG A 18 -7.97 12.30 -8.84
C ARG A 18 -9.03 11.20 -8.84
N PHE A 19 -8.94 10.30 -7.88
CA PHE A 19 -9.88 9.20 -7.70
C PHE A 19 -10.37 9.13 -6.26
N ASN A 20 -11.66 8.81 -6.09
CA ASN A 20 -12.25 8.37 -4.84
C ASN A 20 -12.69 6.91 -5.03
N GLY A 21 -11.98 5.97 -4.37
CA GLY A 21 -12.04 4.58 -4.80
C GLY A 21 -11.69 4.46 -6.29
N GLU A 22 -12.49 3.75 -7.06
CA GLU A 22 -12.35 3.61 -8.52
C GLU A 22 -12.94 4.76 -9.34
N ASN A 23 -13.65 5.70 -8.69
CA ASN A 23 -14.37 6.75 -9.39
C ASN A 23 -13.47 7.97 -9.60
N PRO A 24 -13.31 8.44 -10.85
CA PRO A 24 -12.56 9.66 -11.13
C PRO A 24 -13.32 10.88 -10.61
N VAL A 25 -12.60 11.76 -9.91
CA VAL A 25 -13.13 13.01 -9.35
C VAL A 25 -12.64 14.18 -10.19
N ARG A 26 -13.56 15.08 -10.54
CA ARG A 26 -13.22 16.34 -11.21
C ARG A 26 -13.09 17.45 -10.18
N TRP A 27 -12.21 18.40 -10.48
CA TRP A 27 -12.06 19.62 -9.68
C TRP A 27 -11.75 20.82 -10.59
N GLU A 28 -11.95 22.01 -10.07
CA GLU A 28 -11.72 23.26 -10.80
C GLU A 28 -10.21 23.55 -10.92
N ARG A 29 -9.83 24.07 -12.09
CA ARG A 29 -8.48 24.53 -12.39
C ARG A 29 -8.54 25.94 -12.95
N THR A 30 -7.78 26.84 -12.36
CA THR A 30 -7.55 28.19 -12.89
C THR A 30 -6.38 28.16 -13.83
N LYS A 31 -6.59 28.60 -15.07
CA LYS A 31 -5.53 28.69 -16.08
C LYS A 31 -5.00 30.11 -16.15
N THR A 32 -3.71 30.24 -15.97
CA THR A 32 -2.99 31.53 -16.11
C THR A 32 -2.05 31.45 -17.31
N LYS A 33 -2.18 32.39 -18.23
CA LYS A 33 -1.24 32.55 -19.35
C LYS A 33 -0.01 33.27 -18.85
N LEU A 34 1.16 32.68 -19.10
CA LEU A 34 2.43 33.33 -18.85
C LEU A 34 2.88 34.02 -20.15
N GLN A 35 3.13 35.32 -20.06
CA GLN A 35 3.78 36.06 -21.11
C GLN A 35 5.28 36.13 -20.81
N ARG A 36 6.09 35.48 -21.65
CA ARG A 36 7.55 35.67 -21.63
C ARG A 36 7.96 36.46 -22.88
N ASP A 37 8.74 37.50 -22.69
CA ASP A 37 9.30 38.25 -23.80
C ASP A 37 10.15 37.32 -24.68
N GLY A 38 9.80 37.26 -25.99
CA GLY A 38 10.50 36.41 -26.96
C GLY A 38 10.03 34.96 -27.08
N ALA A 39 9.00 34.53 -26.34
CA ALA A 39 8.45 33.19 -26.47
C ALA A 39 7.53 33.05 -27.70
N PHE A 40 7.80 32.06 -28.54
CA PHE A 40 6.96 31.71 -29.70
C PHE A 40 5.68 30.96 -29.37
N LYS A 41 5.52 30.50 -28.13
CA LYS A 41 4.39 29.69 -27.66
C LYS A 41 3.79 30.27 -26.39
N GLU A 42 2.46 30.36 -26.34
CA GLU A 42 1.75 30.69 -25.09
C GLU A 42 2.01 29.59 -24.07
N GLU A 43 2.55 29.94 -22.92
CA GLU A 43 2.73 29.04 -21.81
C GLU A 43 1.51 29.16 -20.89
N ILE A 44 0.90 28.02 -20.53
CA ILE A 44 -0.26 27.96 -19.65
C ILE A 44 0.12 27.21 -18.37
N VAL A 45 -0.03 27.89 -17.24
CA VAL A 45 0.04 27.27 -15.91
C VAL A 45 -1.35 27.02 -15.41
N SER A 46 -1.64 25.80 -14.99
CA SER A 46 -2.88 25.47 -14.31
C SER A 46 -2.63 25.42 -12.81
N SER A 47 -3.44 26.13 -12.02
CA SER A 47 -3.40 26.08 -10.57
C SER A 47 -4.76 25.61 -10.02
N SER A 48 -4.73 24.88 -8.93
CA SER A 48 -5.93 24.43 -8.26
C SER A 48 -5.69 24.28 -6.76
N GLN A 49 -6.74 24.51 -5.98
CA GLN A 49 -6.76 24.33 -4.55
C GLN A 49 -7.96 23.48 -4.16
N PHE A 50 -7.72 22.40 -3.46
CA PHE A 50 -8.78 21.48 -3.04
C PHE A 50 -8.35 20.68 -1.81
N LYS A 51 -9.32 19.98 -1.21
CA LYS A 51 -9.05 19.07 -0.08
C LYS A 51 -9.08 17.64 -0.58
N LEU A 52 -8.11 16.83 -0.14
CA LEU A 52 -8.14 15.38 -0.28
C LEU A 52 -8.73 14.75 0.96
N GLU A 53 -9.63 13.82 0.75
CA GLU A 53 -10.29 13.04 1.79
C GLU A 53 -9.68 11.65 1.92
N ILE A 54 -9.98 10.97 3.04
CA ILE A 54 -9.58 9.57 3.23
C ILE A 54 -10.22 8.70 2.15
N GLY A 55 -9.44 7.88 1.50
CA GLY A 55 -9.82 7.03 0.37
C GLY A 55 -9.44 7.61 -0.99
N GLU A 56 -9.06 8.89 -1.06
CA GLU A 56 -8.72 9.54 -2.31
C GLU A 56 -7.26 9.36 -2.71
N ARG A 57 -7.06 9.31 -4.01
CA ARG A 57 -5.74 9.25 -4.67
C ARG A 57 -5.58 10.41 -5.63
N LEU A 58 -4.43 11.08 -5.57
CA LEU A 58 -3.96 12.04 -6.57
C LEU A 58 -2.79 11.42 -7.32
N ILE A 59 -2.88 11.41 -8.65
CA ILE A 59 -1.92 10.75 -9.53
C ILE A 59 -1.38 11.78 -10.50
N MET A 60 -0.06 11.96 -10.49
CA MET A 60 0.68 12.89 -11.34
C MET A 60 1.72 12.09 -12.13
N PHE A 61 1.96 12.48 -13.37
CA PHE A 61 2.93 11.79 -14.22
C PHE A 61 3.49 12.72 -15.28
N SER A 62 4.68 12.36 -15.82
CA SER A 62 5.29 13.05 -16.97
C SER A 62 4.54 12.69 -18.27
N ASP A 63 4.78 13.47 -19.29
CA ASP A 63 4.21 13.25 -20.62
C ASP A 63 4.67 11.93 -21.26
N GLY A 64 5.86 11.42 -20.90
CA GLY A 64 6.30 10.09 -21.30
C GLY A 64 5.31 8.97 -20.96
N VAL A 65 4.48 9.12 -19.90
CA VAL A 65 3.40 8.17 -19.60
C VAL A 65 2.29 8.26 -20.65
N THR A 66 1.81 9.47 -20.95
CA THR A 66 0.68 9.64 -21.90
C THR A 66 1.07 9.47 -23.36
N GLN A 67 2.34 9.66 -23.68
CA GLN A 67 2.91 9.47 -25.01
C GLN A 67 3.33 8.01 -25.27
N SER A 68 3.38 7.16 -24.26
CA SER A 68 3.80 5.76 -24.40
C SER A 68 3.04 5.04 -25.53
N GLY A 69 3.77 4.29 -26.32
CA GLY A 69 3.28 3.57 -27.48
C GLY A 69 3.06 4.41 -28.73
N LEU A 70 3.35 5.71 -28.70
CA LEU A 70 3.14 6.63 -29.82
C LEU A 70 3.91 6.19 -31.07
N GLY A 71 3.16 5.98 -32.17
CA GLY A 71 3.71 5.51 -33.44
C GLY A 71 4.24 4.07 -33.43
N LYS A 72 3.96 3.30 -32.35
CA LYS A 72 4.26 1.88 -32.22
C LYS A 72 2.96 1.09 -32.00
N SER A 73 2.66 0.77 -30.75
CA SER A 73 1.45 0.02 -30.36
C SER A 73 0.17 0.85 -30.41
N LEU A 74 0.27 2.17 -30.29
CA LEU A 74 -0.84 3.10 -30.25
C LEU A 74 -0.58 4.30 -31.20
N PRO A 75 -1.45 4.59 -32.19
CA PRO A 75 -1.24 5.67 -33.15
C PRO A 75 -1.07 7.05 -32.50
N LEU A 76 -1.80 7.31 -31.41
CA LEU A 76 -1.82 8.61 -30.69
C LEU A 76 -1.22 8.54 -29.29
N GLY A 77 -0.49 7.47 -28.97
CA GLY A 77 0.00 7.20 -27.63
C GLY A 77 -1.10 6.72 -26.66
N TRP A 78 -0.74 6.47 -25.42
CA TRP A 78 -1.67 5.95 -24.39
C TRP A 78 -2.73 6.99 -23.99
N ARG A 79 -2.35 8.27 -24.02
CA ARG A 79 -3.20 9.43 -23.70
C ARG A 79 -3.75 9.40 -22.27
N LEU A 80 -4.19 10.55 -21.80
CA LEU A 80 -4.76 10.73 -20.45
C LEU A 80 -5.95 9.79 -20.20
N GLU A 81 -6.79 9.58 -21.20
CA GLU A 81 -7.96 8.70 -21.08
C GLU A 81 -7.57 7.25 -20.87
N GLY A 82 -6.59 6.75 -21.62
CA GLY A 82 -6.08 5.38 -21.44
C GLY A 82 -5.46 5.17 -20.06
N VAL A 83 -4.71 6.15 -19.55
CA VAL A 83 -4.17 6.11 -18.19
C VAL A 83 -5.31 6.08 -17.16
N ARG A 84 -6.33 6.91 -17.33
CA ARG A 84 -7.50 6.96 -16.44
C ARG A 84 -8.22 5.63 -16.36
N GLU A 85 -8.53 5.02 -17.50
CA GLU A 85 -9.20 3.72 -17.55
C GLU A 85 -8.34 2.59 -16.96
N PHE A 86 -7.03 2.64 -17.16
CA PHE A 86 -6.11 1.69 -16.55
C PHE A 86 -6.12 1.82 -15.02
N VAL A 87 -5.96 3.03 -14.50
CA VAL A 87 -5.99 3.30 -13.06
C VAL A 87 -7.30 2.83 -12.43
N LYS A 88 -8.43 3.12 -13.08
CA LYS A 88 -9.74 2.66 -12.64
C LYS A 88 -9.79 1.14 -12.51
N LYS A 89 -9.28 0.40 -13.48
CA LYS A 89 -9.24 -1.07 -13.46
C LYS A 89 -8.34 -1.61 -12.35
N GLU A 90 -7.15 -1.02 -12.15
CA GLU A 90 -6.23 -1.42 -11.09
C GLU A 90 -6.84 -1.23 -9.70
N ILE A 91 -7.49 -0.09 -9.46
CA ILE A 91 -8.15 0.19 -8.18
C ILE A 91 -9.37 -0.72 -7.98
N ALA A 92 -10.17 -0.96 -9.03
CA ALA A 92 -11.32 -1.88 -8.95
C ALA A 92 -10.90 -3.32 -8.64
N ALA A 93 -9.79 -3.78 -9.22
CA ALA A 93 -9.24 -5.12 -8.95
C ALA A 93 -8.64 -5.24 -7.54
N ASN A 94 -8.04 -4.17 -7.03
CA ASN A 94 -7.47 -4.11 -5.67
C ASN A 94 -7.74 -2.73 -5.05
N PRO A 95 -8.86 -2.54 -4.32
CA PRO A 95 -9.21 -1.27 -3.69
C PRO A 95 -8.15 -0.74 -2.71
N ASP A 96 -7.37 -1.63 -2.11
CA ASP A 96 -6.30 -1.31 -1.16
C ASP A 96 -4.92 -1.19 -1.81
N ILE A 97 -4.84 -1.19 -3.15
CA ILE A 97 -3.56 -1.05 -3.87
C ILE A 97 -2.77 0.14 -3.34
N SER A 98 -1.53 -0.11 -2.96
CA SER A 98 -0.65 0.92 -2.40
C SER A 98 -0.22 1.94 -3.45
N SER A 99 0.19 3.15 -3.01
CA SER A 99 0.76 4.17 -3.90
C SER A 99 1.93 3.63 -4.72
N ARG A 100 2.79 2.83 -4.09
CA ARG A 100 3.96 2.21 -4.73
C ARG A 100 3.56 1.20 -5.80
N GLU A 101 2.60 0.34 -5.52
CA GLU A 101 2.14 -0.67 -6.48
C GLU A 101 1.44 -0.03 -7.66
N LEU A 102 0.55 0.94 -7.40
CA LEU A 102 -0.16 1.65 -8.47
C LEU A 102 0.79 2.46 -9.36
N SER A 103 1.74 3.21 -8.79
CA SER A 103 2.72 3.95 -9.58
C SER A 103 3.59 3.00 -10.41
N ARG A 104 4.03 1.89 -9.82
CA ARG A 104 4.79 0.85 -10.54
C ARG A 104 3.96 0.23 -11.68
N ALA A 105 2.69 -0.08 -11.46
CA ALA A 105 1.81 -0.64 -12.49
C ALA A 105 1.66 0.32 -13.68
N ILE A 106 1.48 1.63 -13.41
CA ILE A 106 1.39 2.66 -14.45
C ILE A 106 2.70 2.72 -15.26
N VAL A 107 3.84 2.82 -14.58
CA VAL A 107 5.16 2.89 -15.24
C VAL A 107 5.46 1.62 -16.05
N GLN A 108 5.18 0.45 -15.51
CA GLN A 108 5.37 -0.82 -16.21
C GLN A 108 4.47 -0.93 -17.45
N LYS A 109 3.21 -0.49 -17.35
CA LYS A 109 2.29 -0.46 -18.49
C LYS A 109 2.80 0.50 -19.56
N ALA A 110 3.20 1.71 -19.21
CA ALA A 110 3.77 2.69 -20.13
C ALA A 110 5.00 2.11 -20.85
N ASN A 111 5.96 1.56 -20.11
CA ASN A 111 7.16 0.94 -20.67
C ASN A 111 6.84 -0.26 -21.59
N SER A 112 5.82 -1.06 -21.25
CA SER A 112 5.38 -2.17 -22.11
C SER A 112 4.79 -1.70 -23.44
N LEU A 113 4.06 -0.57 -23.44
CA LEU A 113 3.51 0.04 -24.66
C LEU A 113 4.62 0.53 -25.59
N ASP A 114 5.75 0.96 -25.04
CA ASP A 114 6.95 1.34 -25.78
C ASP A 114 7.83 0.16 -26.20
N GLY A 115 7.40 -1.08 -25.92
CA GLY A 115 8.19 -2.27 -26.23
C GLY A 115 9.47 -2.38 -25.38
N LEU A 116 9.43 -1.94 -24.12
CA LEU A 116 10.54 -1.91 -23.17
C LEU A 116 11.71 -0.98 -23.59
N CYS A 117 11.44 -0.05 -24.50
CA CYS A 117 12.39 0.93 -24.98
C CYS A 117 11.69 2.28 -25.05
N SER A 118 11.55 2.91 -23.88
CA SER A 118 10.91 4.22 -23.76
C SER A 118 11.66 5.28 -24.55
N LYS A 119 10.90 6.21 -25.16
CA LYS A 119 11.46 7.32 -25.93
C LYS A 119 11.72 8.54 -25.08
N ASP A 120 11.10 8.59 -23.91
CA ASP A 120 11.15 9.71 -22.98
C ASP A 120 11.11 9.21 -21.55
N ASP A 121 11.39 10.08 -20.57
CA ASP A 121 11.39 9.80 -19.16
C ASP A 121 9.98 9.51 -18.64
N ILE A 122 9.77 8.31 -18.09
CA ILE A 122 8.51 7.85 -17.54
C ILE A 122 8.53 8.01 -16.01
N THR A 123 7.85 9.03 -15.51
CA THR A 123 7.71 9.28 -14.07
C THR A 123 6.26 9.24 -13.66
N CYS A 124 5.97 8.62 -12.51
CA CYS A 124 4.62 8.61 -11.93
C CYS A 124 4.70 8.77 -10.41
N VAL A 125 3.91 9.68 -9.88
CA VAL A 125 3.74 9.91 -8.44
C VAL A 125 2.29 9.65 -8.06
N VAL A 126 2.06 8.86 -7.03
CA VAL A 126 0.74 8.58 -6.46
C VAL A 126 0.72 9.02 -5.01
N VAL A 127 -0.17 9.95 -4.67
CA VAL A 127 -0.49 10.32 -3.30
C VAL A 127 -1.80 9.65 -2.93
N TYR A 128 -1.82 8.84 -1.89
CA TYR A 128 -3.01 8.14 -1.38
C TYR A 128 -3.26 8.52 0.06
N ILE A 129 -4.41 9.12 0.32
CA ILE A 129 -4.84 9.49 1.67
C ILE A 129 -5.66 8.35 2.23
N ARG A 130 -5.16 7.69 3.26
CA ARG A 130 -5.83 6.56 3.91
C ARG A 130 -5.65 6.59 5.41
N ARG A 131 -6.49 5.85 6.11
CA ARG A 131 -6.25 5.61 7.54
C ARG A 131 -4.96 4.82 7.74
N PRO A 132 -4.19 5.11 8.81
CA PRO A 132 -3.01 4.33 9.12
C PRO A 132 -3.36 2.86 9.31
N ARG A 133 -2.60 1.98 8.67
CA ARG A 133 -2.68 0.54 8.90
C ARG A 133 -1.93 0.24 10.20
N ARG A 134 -2.65 -0.30 11.17
CA ARG A 134 -2.12 -0.55 12.51
C ARG A 134 -1.97 -2.05 12.74
N THR A 135 -0.91 -2.44 13.43
CA THR A 135 -0.68 -3.83 13.85
C THR A 135 -0.33 -3.88 15.33
N LEU A 136 -1.01 -4.73 16.06
CA LEU A 136 -0.70 -5.08 17.44
C LEU A 136 0.08 -6.39 17.47
N ILE A 137 1.24 -6.38 18.11
CA ILE A 137 2.03 -7.58 18.38
C ILE A 137 1.96 -7.88 19.86
N VAL A 138 1.49 -9.06 20.19
CA VAL A 138 1.44 -9.57 21.56
C VAL A 138 2.43 -10.72 21.68
N THR A 139 3.44 -10.52 22.52
CA THR A 139 4.46 -11.54 22.81
C THR A 139 4.74 -11.62 24.30
N GLY A 140 4.89 -12.84 24.80
CA GLY A 140 5.04 -13.10 26.23
C GLY A 140 3.72 -13.05 26.99
N PRO A 141 3.52 -13.97 27.95
CA PRO A 141 2.36 -13.95 28.85
C PRO A 141 2.46 -12.77 29.83
N PRO A 142 1.33 -12.27 30.35
CA PRO A 142 1.33 -11.36 31.48
C PRO A 142 2.02 -11.96 32.71
N PHE A 143 2.59 -11.11 33.56
CA PHE A 143 3.25 -11.56 34.78
C PHE A 143 2.30 -12.16 35.80
N THR A 144 1.04 -11.73 35.81
CA THR A 144 0.02 -12.20 36.74
C THR A 144 -1.25 -12.61 35.98
N LYS A 145 -2.02 -13.54 36.56
CA LYS A 145 -3.28 -14.00 35.96
C LYS A 145 -4.36 -12.93 35.90
N GLU A 146 -4.32 -11.98 36.82
CA GLU A 146 -5.22 -10.84 36.86
C GLU A 146 -5.05 -9.94 35.62
N ALA A 147 -3.82 -9.86 35.09
CA ALA A 147 -3.52 -9.11 33.90
C ALA A 147 -3.94 -9.79 32.59
N ASP A 148 -4.30 -11.07 32.62
CA ASP A 148 -4.80 -11.83 31.45
C ASP A 148 -6.04 -11.15 30.85
N MET A 149 -6.99 -10.72 31.67
CA MET A 149 -8.20 -10.03 31.21
C MET A 149 -7.89 -8.69 30.54
N ALA A 150 -7.03 -7.87 31.16
CA ALA A 150 -6.62 -6.60 30.60
C ALA A 150 -5.90 -6.75 29.24
N LEU A 151 -5.10 -7.81 29.08
CA LEU A 151 -4.49 -8.16 27.81
C LEU A 151 -5.54 -8.46 26.73
N CYS A 152 -6.54 -9.27 27.07
CA CYS A 152 -7.60 -9.64 26.13
C CYS A 152 -8.49 -8.45 25.74
N GLU A 153 -8.78 -7.54 26.67
CA GLU A 153 -9.49 -6.31 26.39
C GLU A 153 -8.71 -5.43 25.39
N LYS A 154 -7.38 -5.29 25.57
CA LYS A 154 -6.53 -4.59 24.61
C LYS A 154 -6.54 -5.24 23.23
N ILE A 155 -6.48 -6.55 23.15
CA ILE A 155 -6.52 -7.29 21.88
C ILE A 155 -7.87 -7.12 21.20
N SER A 156 -8.98 -7.28 21.93
CA SER A 156 -10.34 -7.19 21.37
C SER A 156 -10.67 -5.77 20.91
N GLY A 157 -10.30 -4.77 21.68
CA GLY A 157 -10.54 -3.36 21.37
C GLY A 157 -9.58 -2.74 20.34
N PHE A 158 -8.55 -3.47 19.90
CA PHE A 158 -7.59 -2.93 18.94
C PHE A 158 -8.16 -2.94 17.52
N ASP A 159 -8.16 -1.76 16.88
CA ASP A 159 -8.55 -1.60 15.48
C ASP A 159 -7.29 -1.72 14.58
N GLY A 160 -7.14 -2.86 13.96
CA GLY A 160 -6.00 -3.22 13.11
C GLY A 160 -5.68 -4.71 13.12
N LYS A 161 -4.59 -5.08 12.46
CA LYS A 161 -4.10 -6.45 12.43
C LYS A 161 -3.54 -6.86 13.79
N LYS A 162 -3.71 -8.12 14.15
CA LYS A 162 -3.33 -8.68 15.45
C LYS A 162 -2.44 -9.90 15.26
N ILE A 163 -1.25 -9.85 15.81
CA ILE A 163 -0.30 -10.97 15.83
C ILE A 163 -0.12 -11.41 17.28
N VAL A 164 -0.28 -12.69 17.53
CA VAL A 164 0.06 -13.32 18.81
C VAL A 164 1.25 -14.23 18.59
N SER A 165 2.36 -13.92 19.25
CA SER A 165 3.62 -14.67 19.14
C SER A 165 3.99 -15.30 20.49
N GLY A 166 3.99 -16.63 20.54
CA GLY A 166 4.27 -17.43 21.73
C GLY A 166 3.13 -18.38 22.09
N GLY A 167 3.46 -19.65 22.23
CA GLY A 167 2.48 -20.71 22.50
C GLY A 167 1.68 -20.47 23.78
N THR A 168 2.33 -20.08 24.89
CA THR A 168 1.67 -19.77 26.16
C THR A 168 0.72 -18.58 26.02
N THR A 169 1.16 -17.50 25.38
CA THR A 169 0.32 -16.33 25.12
C THR A 169 -0.89 -16.69 24.27
N ALA A 170 -0.68 -17.47 23.22
CA ALA A 170 -1.77 -17.94 22.35
C ALA A 170 -2.78 -18.81 23.10
N GLN A 171 -2.35 -19.66 24.04
CA GLN A 171 -3.25 -20.46 24.87
C GLN A 171 -4.08 -19.60 25.84
N ILE A 172 -3.49 -18.57 26.44
CA ILE A 172 -4.19 -17.61 27.30
C ILE A 172 -5.28 -16.91 26.50
N VAL A 173 -4.92 -16.34 25.34
CA VAL A 173 -5.87 -15.63 24.45
C VAL A 173 -6.97 -16.57 23.96
N SER A 174 -6.62 -17.79 23.54
CA SER A 174 -7.58 -18.83 23.10
C SER A 174 -8.60 -19.16 24.20
N ARG A 175 -8.12 -19.37 25.41
CA ARG A 175 -8.97 -19.68 26.57
C ARG A 175 -9.95 -18.55 26.90
N LEU A 176 -9.43 -17.30 26.95
CA LEU A 176 -10.25 -16.16 27.37
C LEU A 176 -11.21 -15.68 26.28
N PHE A 177 -10.83 -15.82 25.03
CA PHE A 177 -11.73 -15.53 23.90
C PHE A 177 -12.71 -16.69 23.59
N ASN A 178 -12.55 -17.87 24.26
CA ASN A 178 -13.25 -19.09 23.93
C ASN A 178 -13.14 -19.44 22.43
N LYS A 179 -11.96 -19.24 21.84
CA LYS A 179 -11.66 -19.49 20.42
C LYS A 179 -10.63 -20.60 20.31
N LYS A 180 -10.85 -21.52 19.35
CA LYS A 180 -9.94 -22.63 19.11
C LYS A 180 -8.68 -22.23 18.39
N LEU A 181 -7.55 -22.77 18.83
CA LEU A 181 -6.29 -22.74 18.08
C LEU A 181 -6.29 -23.94 17.11
N VAL A 182 -6.14 -23.64 15.81
CA VAL A 182 -6.09 -24.68 14.77
C VAL A 182 -4.74 -24.54 14.05
N LEU A 183 -3.95 -25.60 14.06
CA LEU A 183 -2.64 -25.64 13.44
C LEU A 183 -2.76 -25.46 11.90
N ASP A 184 -1.97 -24.56 11.32
CA ASP A 184 -1.90 -24.36 9.87
C ASP A 184 -0.69 -25.07 9.27
N MET A 185 -0.86 -26.34 8.94
CA MET A 185 0.19 -27.19 8.35
C MET A 185 0.59 -26.77 6.92
N LYS A 186 -0.06 -25.77 6.32
CA LYS A 186 0.29 -25.24 5.00
C LYS A 186 1.33 -24.11 5.06
N CYS A 187 1.63 -23.62 6.25
CA CYS A 187 2.52 -22.50 6.48
C CYS A 187 3.57 -22.88 7.51
N TRP A 188 4.67 -23.45 7.07
CA TRP A 188 5.82 -23.83 7.90
C TRP A 188 7.07 -23.97 7.05
N SER A 189 8.23 -23.96 7.69
CA SER A 189 9.53 -24.32 7.06
C SER A 189 10.34 -25.18 8.01
N LYS A 190 11.47 -25.69 7.54
CA LYS A 190 12.36 -26.53 8.36
C LYS A 190 12.83 -25.80 9.63
N ASP A 191 13.00 -24.48 9.53
CA ASP A 191 13.56 -23.64 10.58
C ASP A 191 12.49 -22.89 11.40
N VAL A 192 11.23 -22.90 10.95
CA VAL A 192 10.13 -22.16 11.59
C VAL A 192 8.92 -23.07 11.75
N PRO A 193 8.48 -23.32 13.01
CA PRO A 193 7.31 -24.12 13.28
C PRO A 193 6.04 -23.58 12.60
N PRO A 194 5.04 -24.43 12.36
CA PRO A 194 3.80 -24.00 11.74
C PRO A 194 3.07 -22.93 12.57
N SER A 195 2.41 -22.02 11.88
CA SER A 195 1.48 -21.08 12.51
C SER A 195 0.20 -21.75 12.96
N SER A 196 -0.55 -21.07 13.82
CA SER A 196 -1.92 -21.45 14.15
C SER A 196 -2.89 -20.37 13.66
N LYS A 197 -4.13 -20.78 13.44
CA LYS A 197 -5.27 -19.90 13.17
C LYS A 197 -6.13 -19.76 14.41
N MET A 198 -6.57 -18.55 14.70
CA MET A 198 -7.55 -18.26 15.74
C MET A 198 -8.45 -17.14 15.23
N GLU A 199 -9.74 -17.31 15.37
CA GLU A 199 -10.72 -16.30 14.95
C GLU A 199 -10.49 -14.96 15.65
N GLY A 200 -10.41 -13.88 14.89
CA GLY A 200 -10.13 -12.52 15.40
C GLY A 200 -8.65 -12.20 15.58
N ILE A 201 -7.74 -13.11 15.21
CA ILE A 201 -6.29 -12.90 15.19
C ILE A 201 -5.76 -13.22 13.79
N ASP A 202 -5.00 -12.30 13.21
CA ASP A 202 -4.50 -12.42 11.83
C ASP A 202 -3.36 -13.44 11.70
N LEU A 203 -2.52 -13.54 12.75
CA LEU A 203 -1.40 -14.48 12.76
C LEU A 203 -1.10 -14.93 14.20
N VAL A 204 -1.02 -16.25 14.39
CA VAL A 204 -0.52 -16.84 15.64
C VAL A 204 0.71 -17.66 15.33
N THR A 205 1.83 -17.34 16.00
CA THR A 205 3.12 -18.03 15.78
C THR A 205 3.65 -18.62 17.06
N GLU A 206 4.54 -19.58 16.93
CA GLU A 206 5.48 -19.93 17.98
C GLU A 206 6.35 -18.68 18.30
N GLY A 207 6.88 -18.57 19.50
CA GLY A 207 7.53 -17.33 19.94
C GLY A 207 8.92 -17.11 19.36
N MET A 208 9.94 -17.58 20.07
CA MET A 208 11.35 -17.19 19.89
C MET A 208 11.89 -17.50 18.49
N LEU A 209 11.64 -18.70 17.96
CA LEU A 209 12.18 -19.11 16.66
C LEU A 209 11.65 -18.25 15.53
N THR A 210 10.33 -18.00 15.54
CA THR A 210 9.71 -17.12 14.53
C THR A 210 10.22 -15.71 14.62
N LEU A 211 10.30 -15.11 15.81
CA LEU A 211 10.77 -13.73 16.01
C LEU A 211 12.23 -13.56 15.62
N SER A 212 13.11 -14.52 15.96
CA SER A 212 14.51 -14.50 15.55
C SER A 212 14.65 -14.53 14.02
N LYS A 213 13.83 -15.32 13.32
CA LYS A 213 13.83 -15.35 11.87
C LYS A 213 13.30 -14.05 11.26
N VAL A 214 12.24 -13.47 11.84
CA VAL A 214 11.70 -12.15 11.45
C VAL A 214 12.79 -11.09 11.53
N ALA A 215 13.51 -11.02 12.67
CA ALA A 215 14.61 -10.09 12.85
C ALA A 215 15.70 -10.25 11.77
N ALA A 216 16.12 -11.49 11.52
CA ALA A 216 17.14 -11.78 10.51
C ALA A 216 16.70 -11.39 9.08
N ILE A 217 15.41 -11.57 8.73
CA ILE A 217 14.87 -11.16 7.43
C ILE A 217 14.91 -9.63 7.28
N LEU A 218 14.49 -8.90 8.32
CA LEU A 218 14.45 -7.44 8.32
C LEU A 218 15.86 -6.83 8.25
N GLU A 219 16.80 -7.36 9.04
CA GLU A 219 18.21 -6.92 9.05
C GLU A 219 18.87 -7.09 7.69
N LYS A 220 18.68 -8.25 7.05
CA LYS A 220 19.27 -8.57 5.74
C LYS A 220 18.56 -7.87 4.58
N LYS A 221 17.46 -7.17 4.80
CA LYS A 221 16.61 -6.58 3.75
C LYS A 221 16.29 -7.59 2.63
N SER A 222 16.04 -8.84 3.01
CA SER A 222 15.79 -9.92 2.08
C SER A 222 14.59 -9.63 1.18
N ASN A 223 14.67 -10.02 -0.09
CA ASN A 223 13.52 -9.93 -0.98
C ASN A 223 12.48 -10.98 -0.55
N LEU A 224 11.28 -10.52 -0.20
CA LEU A 224 10.21 -11.41 0.27
C LEU A 224 9.79 -12.45 -0.76
N ALA A 225 9.95 -12.18 -2.05
CA ALA A 225 9.58 -13.13 -3.10
C ALA A 225 10.42 -14.41 -3.05
N ASP A 226 11.66 -14.31 -2.58
CA ASP A 226 12.63 -15.41 -2.54
C ASP A 226 12.54 -16.23 -1.24
N LEU A 227 11.71 -15.79 -0.28
CA LEU A 227 11.56 -16.47 1.00
C LEU A 227 10.52 -17.60 0.95
N PRO A 228 10.72 -18.68 1.74
CA PRO A 228 9.74 -19.75 1.87
C PRO A 228 8.42 -19.18 2.43
N ASN A 229 7.29 -19.81 2.08
CA ASN A 229 5.99 -19.44 2.62
C ASN A 229 5.83 -20.01 4.02
N ASP A 230 6.38 -19.33 5.01
CA ASP A 230 6.38 -19.72 6.41
C ASP A 230 5.84 -18.59 7.31
N PRO A 231 5.63 -18.84 8.61
CA PRO A 231 5.13 -17.83 9.54
C PRO A 231 6.00 -16.58 9.67
N ALA A 232 7.32 -16.69 9.52
CA ALA A 232 8.21 -15.55 9.61
C ALA A 232 8.04 -14.60 8.42
N LYS A 233 7.90 -15.15 7.20
CA LYS A 233 7.58 -14.35 6.01
C LYS A 233 6.25 -13.61 6.18
N LYS A 234 5.17 -14.30 6.60
CA LYS A 234 3.86 -13.67 6.83
C LYS A 234 3.93 -12.58 7.89
N PHE A 235 4.69 -12.80 8.94
CA PHE A 235 4.90 -11.80 9.98
C PHE A 235 5.56 -10.53 9.41
N VAL A 236 6.64 -10.70 8.63
CA VAL A 236 7.33 -9.57 7.96
C VAL A 236 6.42 -8.87 6.97
N GLU A 237 5.62 -9.59 6.19
CA GLU A 237 4.64 -9.01 5.27
C GLU A 237 3.65 -8.10 6.00
N ILE A 238 3.12 -8.55 7.16
CA ILE A 238 2.21 -7.74 7.99
C ILE A 238 2.94 -6.52 8.54
N LEU A 239 4.18 -6.65 9.02
CA LEU A 239 4.96 -5.53 9.55
C LEU A 239 5.24 -4.47 8.48
N LEU A 240 5.69 -4.89 7.29
CA LEU A 240 6.01 -3.97 6.20
C LEU A 240 4.77 -3.31 5.59
N ASP A 241 3.60 -3.92 5.75
CA ASP A 241 2.32 -3.34 5.37
C ASP A 241 1.76 -2.37 6.42
N SER A 242 2.36 -2.29 7.60
CA SER A 242 1.89 -1.48 8.72
C SER A 242 2.54 -0.10 8.74
N ASP A 243 1.74 0.93 9.05
CA ASP A 243 2.24 2.28 9.29
C ASP A 243 2.56 2.50 10.79
N GLN A 244 1.87 1.76 11.67
CA GLN A 244 2.05 1.81 13.11
C GLN A 244 2.05 0.39 13.68
N VAL A 245 3.06 0.10 14.49
CA VAL A 245 3.19 -1.17 15.21
C VAL A 245 3.18 -0.90 16.71
N HIS A 246 2.34 -1.64 17.43
CA HIS A 246 2.13 -1.52 18.88
C HIS A 246 2.51 -2.79 19.59
#